data_51dab7add42e2c7827027accf5e83160
#
_entry.id   51dab7add42e2c7827027accf5e83160
#
_cell.length_a   1.000
_cell.length_b   1.000
_cell.length_c   1.000
_cell.angle_alpha   90.00
_cell.angle_beta   90.00
_cell.angle_gamma   90.00
#
_symmetry.space_group_name_H-M   'P 1'
#
loop_
_entity.id
_entity.type
_entity.pdbx_description
1 polymer ?
#
loop_
_entity_poly.entity_id
_entity_poly.type
_entity_poly.pdbx_seq_one_letter_code
_entity_poly.pdbx_strand_id
1 'polypeptide(L)'
;MKRILSLLLLACLVLGLLTGCQKTPDTPVVIQKDQEQMIHTAQHGRDNSALLAALEVPERFTGDWTGVNDFVHVTADAEIVLPNADKIPTGSIGRRDFTQEDADNLMRVLLKGNTLYEEQGMTKQQALERLEQLQAMQRGEIPVDLDGGYEALPGAIERCAEYARTAPDGDERVPAETSFVSRSENLEEIYGWSEVDGKTMHLFIQNCAGFLDHANVFVDGYGDLNSSSAIALSPIQDELPEPLSVDFPLEDAIRQGDALMEELGFERVICDNAYPVLFTRSSEADDAPSEEDWKSYILATGYELQYVRSMSSFPISWTPISGGAVAENESFSGAWYYEVIMLDITKDGLVYFEWLSPHTEPVLQVEDTQLMPFDQIADIFAKMIMVKNSDVQVANEQNGFITTRNFEITKVKLGLMRIRAKDSFNEGLLVPVWDFWGHSVWEWQGETSDFGEEILLTINAIDGSMIDRELGY
;
A
#
# COMPACT_ATOMS: atom_id res chain seq x y z
N MET A 1 56.17 -1.41 31.75
CA MET A 1 54.89 -0.72 31.86
C MET A 1 54.17 -0.59 30.53
N LYS A 2 54.76 -0.04 29.43
CA LYS A 2 54.07 0.10 28.13
C LYS A 2 53.53 -1.21 27.51
N ARG A 3 54.25 -2.33 27.63
CA ARG A 3 53.80 -3.65 27.10
C ARG A 3 52.62 -4.27 27.88
N ILE A 4 52.54 -4.01 29.20
CA ILE A 4 51.45 -4.49 30.05
C ILE A 4 50.20 -3.68 29.78
N LEU A 5 50.31 -2.38 29.52
CA LEU A 5 49.20 -1.49 29.17
C LEU A 5 48.61 -1.87 27.80
N SER A 6 49.45 -2.21 26.82
CA SER A 6 48.99 -2.67 25.49
C SER A 6 48.26 -4.02 25.55
N LEU A 7 48.71 -4.94 26.42
CA LEU A 7 48.05 -6.23 26.62
C LEU A 7 46.70 -6.08 27.35
N LEU A 8 46.59 -5.15 28.29
CA LEU A 8 45.33 -4.82 28.96
C LEU A 8 44.31 -4.15 28.01
N LEU A 9 44.78 -3.23 27.15
CA LEU A 9 43.93 -2.61 26.12
C LEU A 9 43.43 -3.65 25.10
N LEU A 10 44.29 -4.59 24.67
CA LEU A 10 43.91 -5.65 23.76
C LEU A 10 42.91 -6.64 24.40
N ALA A 11 43.07 -6.95 25.68
CA ALA A 11 42.14 -7.78 26.43
C ALA A 11 40.77 -7.10 26.64
N CYS A 12 40.72 -5.79 26.87
CA CYS A 12 39.48 -5.03 26.94
C CYS A 12 38.76 -4.94 25.59
N LEU A 13 39.51 -4.82 24.48
CA LEU A 13 38.95 -4.81 23.12
C LEU A 13 38.34 -6.18 22.76
N VAL A 14 38.98 -7.27 23.13
CA VAL A 14 38.47 -8.64 22.89
C VAL A 14 37.26 -8.96 23.79
N LEU A 15 37.24 -8.46 25.03
CA LEU A 15 36.07 -8.61 25.92
C LEU A 15 34.89 -7.75 25.47
N GLY A 16 35.11 -6.57 24.87
CA GLY A 16 34.08 -5.73 24.32
C GLY A 16 33.39 -6.33 23.08
N LEU A 17 34.12 -7.15 22.31
CA LEU A 17 33.56 -7.85 21.14
C LEU A 17 32.70 -9.08 21.51
N LEU A 18 32.72 -9.52 22.75
CA LEU A 18 31.98 -10.70 23.22
C LEU A 18 30.65 -10.36 23.92
N THR A 19 30.35 -9.07 24.18
CA THR A 19 29.15 -8.65 24.91
C THR A 19 28.07 -8.05 24.03
N GLY A 20 28.30 -7.92 22.72
CA GLY A 20 27.35 -7.28 21.77
C GLY A 20 26.56 -8.23 20.89
N CYS A 21 26.70 -9.55 21.01
CA CYS A 21 25.83 -10.45 20.24
C CYS A 21 24.64 -10.89 21.09
N GLN A 22 23.48 -10.24 20.90
CA GLN A 22 22.23 -10.99 21.02
C GLN A 22 22.41 -12.24 20.16
N LYS A 23 22.20 -13.45 20.73
CA LYS A 23 22.19 -14.65 19.92
C LYS A 23 21.19 -14.47 18.80
N THR A 24 21.70 -14.36 17.59
CA THR A 24 20.85 -14.57 16.41
C THR A 24 20.11 -15.89 16.64
N PRO A 25 18.78 -15.93 16.46
CA PRO A 25 18.05 -17.19 16.56
C PRO A 25 18.75 -18.26 15.72
N ASP A 26 18.89 -19.46 16.26
CA ASP A 26 19.57 -20.57 15.56
C ASP A 26 18.83 -20.98 14.26
N THR A 27 17.61 -20.45 14.07
CA THR A 27 16.79 -20.60 12.85
C THR A 27 16.47 -19.23 12.28
N PRO A 28 16.37 -19.07 10.94
CA PRO A 28 15.89 -17.85 10.33
C PRO A 28 14.54 -17.44 10.91
N VAL A 29 14.35 -16.16 11.20
CA VAL A 29 13.11 -15.63 11.78
C VAL A 29 11.98 -15.69 10.75
N VAL A 30 12.32 -15.40 9.50
CA VAL A 30 11.43 -15.48 8.33
C VAL A 30 11.98 -16.53 7.38
N ILE A 31 11.16 -17.51 7.01
CA ILE A 31 11.56 -18.58 6.08
C ILE A 31 10.40 -18.85 5.11
N GLN A 32 10.77 -19.11 3.86
CA GLN A 32 9.83 -19.55 2.84
C GLN A 32 9.27 -20.94 3.19
N LYS A 33 7.97 -21.08 3.24
CA LYS A 33 7.26 -22.30 3.67
C LYS A 33 6.93 -23.20 2.48
N ASP A 34 7.03 -24.50 2.71
CA ASP A 34 6.46 -25.49 1.79
C ASP A 34 4.95 -25.56 1.95
N GLN A 35 4.22 -25.45 0.83
CA GLN A 35 2.75 -25.43 0.84
C GLN A 35 2.12 -26.72 1.38
N GLU A 36 2.64 -27.88 0.99
CA GLU A 36 2.10 -29.16 1.44
C GLU A 36 2.29 -29.33 2.97
N GLN A 37 3.46 -28.90 3.47
CA GLN A 37 3.74 -28.91 4.89
C GLN A 37 2.82 -27.96 5.66
N MET A 38 2.53 -26.77 5.12
CA MET A 38 1.65 -25.79 5.74
C MET A 38 0.20 -26.32 5.79
N ILE A 39 -0.31 -26.88 4.69
CA ILE A 39 -1.65 -27.50 4.63
C ILE A 39 -1.73 -28.67 5.62
N HIS A 40 -0.70 -29.51 5.69
CA HIS A 40 -0.65 -30.61 6.65
C HIS A 40 -0.68 -30.08 8.09
N THR A 41 0.05 -29.03 8.41
CA THR A 41 0.04 -28.42 9.74
C THR A 41 -1.32 -27.81 10.07
N ALA A 42 -1.95 -27.14 9.11
CA ALA A 42 -3.30 -26.58 9.25
C ALA A 42 -4.36 -27.66 9.55
N GLN A 43 -4.20 -28.86 8.97
CA GLN A 43 -5.14 -29.98 9.16
C GLN A 43 -4.88 -30.78 10.45
N HIS A 44 -3.63 -30.85 10.91
CA HIS A 44 -3.19 -31.75 11.97
C HIS A 44 -2.52 -31.01 13.13
N GLY A 45 -2.74 -29.70 13.26
CA GLY A 45 -2.30 -28.92 14.40
C GLY A 45 -2.89 -29.42 15.72
N ARG A 46 -2.58 -28.75 16.81
CA ARG A 46 -3.16 -29.11 18.13
C ARG A 46 -4.67 -28.97 18.05
N ASP A 47 -5.36 -29.95 18.62
CA ASP A 47 -6.83 -30.05 18.64
C ASP A 47 -7.45 -28.86 19.40
N ASN A 48 -7.58 -27.76 18.72
CA ASN A 48 -8.36 -26.60 19.12
C ASN A 48 -9.60 -26.57 18.22
N SER A 49 -10.44 -27.62 18.31
CA SER A 49 -11.72 -27.71 17.61
C SER A 49 -12.62 -26.53 17.97
N ALA A 50 -12.20 -25.35 17.59
CA ALA A 50 -12.80 -24.17 18.11
C ALA A 50 -13.28 -23.32 16.95
N LEU A 51 -14.57 -23.21 16.91
CA LEU A 51 -15.26 -21.98 16.55
C LEU A 51 -14.44 -20.78 17.04
N LEU A 52 -14.34 -19.71 16.26
CA LEU A 52 -13.74 -18.45 16.70
C LEU A 52 -14.14 -18.01 18.11
N ALA A 53 -15.40 -18.32 18.53
CA ALA A 53 -15.91 -18.11 19.89
C ALA A 53 -15.21 -18.94 20.97
N ALA A 54 -14.44 -19.95 20.62
CA ALA A 54 -13.67 -20.79 21.55
C ALA A 54 -12.15 -20.52 21.51
N LEU A 55 -11.66 -19.62 20.63
CA LEU A 55 -10.37 -19.01 20.81
C LEU A 55 -10.48 -18.15 22.07
N GLU A 56 -9.93 -18.55 23.20
CA GLU A 56 -9.90 -17.80 24.46
C GLU A 56 -9.10 -16.49 24.28
N VAL A 57 -9.59 -15.61 23.38
CA VAL A 57 -8.97 -14.33 23.04
C VAL A 57 -9.50 -13.29 24.03
N PRO A 58 -8.65 -12.50 24.67
CA PRO A 58 -9.10 -11.43 25.54
C PRO A 58 -9.86 -10.36 24.75
N GLU A 59 -10.68 -9.55 25.40
CA GLU A 59 -11.37 -8.41 24.77
C GLU A 59 -10.38 -7.36 24.26
N ARG A 60 -9.24 -7.20 24.94
CA ARG A 60 -8.17 -6.28 24.59
C ARG A 60 -6.81 -6.95 24.74
N PHE A 61 -5.90 -6.59 23.84
CA PHE A 61 -4.49 -6.91 23.96
C PHE A 61 -3.77 -5.75 24.63
N THR A 62 -3.17 -5.99 25.79
CA THR A 62 -2.48 -4.96 26.57
C THR A 62 -1.06 -5.36 26.92
N GLY A 63 -0.15 -4.40 26.93
CA GLY A 63 1.23 -4.63 27.31
C GLY A 63 2.10 -3.39 27.24
N ASP A 64 3.29 -3.51 27.81
CA ASP A 64 4.33 -2.47 27.83
C ASP A 64 5.69 -3.18 27.80
N TRP A 65 6.47 -2.93 26.75
CA TRP A 65 7.76 -3.57 26.54
C TRP A 65 8.82 -2.54 26.15
N THR A 66 9.98 -2.69 26.69
CA THR A 66 11.14 -1.84 26.40
C THR A 66 12.27 -2.69 25.87
N GLY A 67 12.86 -2.27 24.76
CA GLY A 67 14.01 -2.91 24.14
C GLY A 67 15.31 -2.59 24.84
N VAL A 68 16.40 -3.16 24.32
CA VAL A 68 17.75 -2.94 24.86
C VAL A 68 18.11 -1.46 24.73
N ASN A 69 18.68 -0.89 25.80
CA ASN A 69 19.14 0.51 25.89
C ASN A 69 18.02 1.57 25.76
N ASP A 70 16.77 1.19 26.01
CA ASP A 70 15.60 2.09 25.92
C ASP A 70 15.46 2.81 24.58
N PHE A 71 15.88 2.20 23.48
CA PHE A 71 15.75 2.77 22.14
C PHE A 71 14.46 2.34 21.42
N VAL A 72 13.81 1.29 21.90
CA VAL A 72 12.56 0.78 21.36
C VAL A 72 11.56 0.64 22.49
N HIS A 73 10.43 1.32 22.39
CA HIS A 73 9.31 1.22 23.32
C HIS A 73 8.08 0.75 22.59
N VAL A 74 7.36 -0.20 23.15
CA VAL A 74 6.12 -0.72 22.58
C VAL A 74 5.06 -0.74 23.67
N THR A 75 4.00 0.01 23.45
CA THR A 75 2.81 -0.02 24.29
C THR A 75 1.64 -0.65 23.53
N ALA A 76 0.77 -1.33 24.20
CA ALA A 76 -0.42 -1.89 23.63
C ALA A 76 -1.62 -1.67 24.55
N ASP A 77 -2.67 -1.11 23.99
CA ASP A 77 -4.04 -1.13 24.50
C ASP A 77 -4.97 -1.28 23.30
N ALA A 78 -4.88 -2.47 22.68
CA ALA A 78 -5.41 -2.76 21.37
C ALA A 78 -6.76 -3.47 21.43
N GLU A 79 -7.68 -3.05 20.57
CA GLU A 79 -8.90 -3.80 20.28
C GLU A 79 -8.54 -5.08 19.52
N ILE A 80 -9.22 -6.19 19.84
CA ILE A 80 -9.07 -7.43 19.08
C ILE A 80 -10.26 -7.58 18.14
N VAL A 81 -9.96 -7.60 16.83
CA VAL A 81 -10.96 -7.69 15.77
C VAL A 81 -10.97 -9.10 15.19
N LEU A 82 -12.11 -9.76 15.31
CA LEU A 82 -12.33 -11.08 14.75
C LEU A 82 -13.32 -11.00 13.58
N PRO A 83 -13.11 -11.75 12.48
CA PRO A 83 -14.08 -11.82 11.40
C PRO A 83 -15.37 -12.52 11.88
N ASN A 84 -16.49 -12.12 11.27
CA ASN A 84 -17.79 -12.76 11.55
C ASN A 84 -17.89 -14.08 10.79
N ALA A 85 -17.26 -15.12 11.32
CA ALA A 85 -17.22 -16.45 10.73
C ALA A 85 -17.20 -17.54 11.80
N ASP A 86 -17.75 -18.71 11.46
CA ASP A 86 -17.82 -19.87 12.35
C ASP A 86 -16.58 -20.77 12.24
N LYS A 87 -15.82 -20.70 11.16
CA LYS A 87 -14.67 -21.54 10.85
C LYS A 87 -13.54 -20.71 10.27
N ILE A 88 -12.33 -21.18 10.46
CA ILE A 88 -11.11 -20.49 10.03
C ILE A 88 -10.54 -21.19 8.80
N PRO A 89 -10.67 -20.63 7.60
CA PRO A 89 -10.23 -21.28 6.39
C PRO A 89 -8.73 -21.17 6.18
N THR A 90 -8.18 -22.13 5.43
CA THR A 90 -6.90 -22.03 4.76
C THR A 90 -7.10 -22.42 3.30
N GLY A 91 -6.50 -21.70 2.37
CA GLY A 91 -6.73 -21.90 0.96
C GLY A 91 -5.54 -21.59 0.09
N SER A 92 -5.77 -21.53 -1.21
CA SER A 92 -4.80 -21.10 -2.20
C SER A 92 -5.37 -19.99 -3.06
N ILE A 93 -4.48 -19.20 -3.64
CA ILE A 93 -4.80 -18.08 -4.52
C ILE A 93 -3.70 -17.93 -5.56
N GLY A 94 -4.02 -17.42 -6.73
CA GLY A 94 -3.08 -17.17 -7.80
C GLY A 94 -3.08 -15.71 -8.25
N ARG A 95 -1.97 -15.26 -8.83
CA ARG A 95 -1.90 -14.02 -9.60
C ARG A 95 -2.61 -14.21 -10.93
N ARG A 96 -3.24 -13.19 -11.44
CA ARG A 96 -3.73 -13.09 -12.82
C ARG A 96 -3.52 -11.69 -13.38
N ASP A 97 -3.52 -11.57 -14.67
CA ASP A 97 -3.57 -10.29 -15.36
C ASP A 97 -5.04 -9.81 -15.47
N PHE A 98 -5.25 -8.53 -15.79
CA PHE A 98 -6.56 -8.04 -16.20
C PHE A 98 -6.96 -8.69 -17.51
N THR A 99 -8.19 -9.16 -17.58
CA THR A 99 -8.79 -9.71 -18.79
C THR A 99 -9.56 -8.63 -19.56
N GLN A 100 -9.89 -8.93 -20.83
CA GLN A 100 -10.78 -8.05 -21.58
C GLN A 100 -12.16 -7.94 -20.94
N GLU A 101 -12.65 -8.99 -20.24
CA GLU A 101 -13.91 -8.96 -19.51
C GLU A 101 -13.85 -8.00 -18.32
N ASP A 102 -12.72 -7.92 -17.59
CA ASP A 102 -12.52 -6.93 -16.55
C ASP A 102 -12.60 -5.51 -17.13
N ALA A 103 -11.89 -5.26 -18.23
CA ALA A 103 -11.88 -3.96 -18.90
C ALA A 103 -13.28 -3.55 -19.41
N ASP A 104 -13.99 -4.46 -20.06
CA ASP A 104 -15.34 -4.23 -20.56
C ASP A 104 -16.30 -3.92 -19.40
N ASN A 105 -16.16 -4.61 -18.28
CA ASN A 105 -16.95 -4.36 -17.06
C ASN A 105 -16.66 -2.99 -16.46
N LEU A 106 -15.39 -2.62 -16.31
CA LEU A 106 -14.99 -1.29 -15.81
C LEU A 106 -15.56 -0.19 -16.70
N MET A 107 -15.42 -0.30 -18.03
CA MET A 107 -15.98 0.66 -18.97
C MET A 107 -17.51 0.72 -18.90
N ARG A 108 -18.18 -0.43 -18.82
CA ARG A 108 -19.63 -0.51 -18.72
C ARG A 108 -20.18 0.16 -17.47
N VAL A 109 -19.56 -0.10 -16.33
CA VAL A 109 -20.05 0.37 -15.02
C VAL A 109 -19.58 1.78 -14.73
N LEU A 110 -18.26 2.01 -14.76
CA LEU A 110 -17.68 3.29 -14.33
C LEU A 110 -17.85 4.39 -15.39
N LEU A 111 -17.68 4.04 -16.67
CA LEU A 111 -17.92 4.99 -17.76
C LEU A 111 -19.38 4.93 -18.29
N LYS A 112 -20.26 4.13 -17.67
CA LYS A 112 -21.67 3.95 -18.08
C LYS A 112 -21.84 3.57 -19.54
N GLY A 113 -20.85 2.89 -20.12
CA GLY A 113 -20.83 2.50 -21.53
C GLY A 113 -20.67 3.67 -22.51
N ASN A 114 -20.27 4.85 -22.03
CA ASN A 114 -19.94 5.98 -22.90
C ASN A 114 -18.68 5.69 -23.71
N THR A 115 -18.52 6.38 -24.85
CA THR A 115 -17.39 6.23 -25.73
C THR A 115 -16.09 6.63 -25.01
N LEU A 116 -15.09 5.77 -25.05
CA LEU A 116 -13.73 6.08 -24.64
C LEU A 116 -13.04 6.85 -25.78
N TYR A 117 -12.38 7.95 -25.49
CA TYR A 117 -11.63 8.76 -26.43
C TYR A 117 -10.15 8.69 -26.13
N GLU A 118 -9.34 8.80 -27.17
CA GLU A 118 -7.88 8.88 -27.02
C GLU A 118 -7.49 10.15 -26.26
N GLU A 119 -6.51 10.01 -25.35
CA GLU A 119 -5.83 11.17 -24.79
C GLU A 119 -5.08 11.89 -25.92
N GLN A 120 -5.53 13.08 -26.21
CA GLN A 120 -4.83 13.92 -27.18
C GLN A 120 -3.74 14.70 -26.48
N GLY A 121 -2.57 14.70 -27.05
CA GLY A 121 -1.55 15.63 -26.64
C GLY A 121 -2.00 17.08 -26.81
N MET A 122 -1.16 18.02 -26.46
CA MET A 122 -1.45 19.45 -26.62
C MET A 122 -1.95 19.76 -28.03
N THR A 123 -2.97 20.58 -28.12
CA THR A 123 -3.36 21.20 -29.40
C THR A 123 -2.23 22.05 -29.93
N LYS A 124 -2.27 22.37 -31.20
CA LYS A 124 -1.26 23.23 -31.83
C LYS A 124 -1.12 24.59 -31.13
N GLN A 125 -2.23 25.15 -30.68
CA GLN A 125 -2.23 26.40 -29.94
C GLN A 125 -1.49 26.24 -28.60
N GLN A 126 -1.83 25.22 -27.80
CA GLN A 126 -1.18 24.92 -26.53
C GLN A 126 0.31 24.61 -26.72
N ALA A 127 0.68 23.86 -27.76
CA ALA A 127 2.06 23.56 -28.10
C ALA A 127 2.84 24.83 -28.47
N LEU A 128 2.23 25.78 -29.17
CA LEU A 128 2.86 27.07 -29.49
C LEU A 128 2.99 27.95 -28.25
N GLU A 129 2.02 27.97 -27.35
CA GLU A 129 2.08 28.67 -26.06
C GLU A 129 3.17 28.07 -25.17
N ARG A 130 3.27 26.75 -25.11
CA ARG A 130 4.36 26.07 -24.37
C ARG A 130 5.74 26.35 -24.98
N LEU A 131 5.85 26.38 -26.29
CA LEU A 131 7.08 26.72 -26.99
C LEU A 131 7.53 28.15 -26.64
N GLU A 132 6.60 29.10 -26.58
CA GLU A 132 6.90 30.48 -26.19
C GLU A 132 7.39 30.58 -24.75
N GLN A 133 6.75 29.81 -23.81
CA GLN A 133 7.21 29.71 -22.42
C GLN A 133 8.63 29.15 -22.33
N LEU A 134 8.92 28.04 -23.00
CA LEU A 134 10.28 27.47 -23.03
C LEU A 134 11.31 28.41 -23.58
N GLN A 135 10.97 29.21 -24.62
CA GLN A 135 11.85 30.23 -25.18
C GLN A 135 12.03 31.42 -24.22
N ALA A 136 10.99 31.78 -23.44
CA ALA A 136 11.09 32.82 -22.40
C ALA A 136 12.00 32.35 -21.24
N MET A 137 11.93 31.08 -20.83
CA MET A 137 12.89 30.48 -19.90
C MET A 137 14.31 30.55 -20.44
N GLN A 138 14.52 30.19 -21.71
CA GLN A 138 15.83 30.27 -22.34
C GLN A 138 16.40 31.69 -22.39
N ARG A 139 15.54 32.70 -22.56
CA ARG A 139 15.93 34.11 -22.50
C ARG A 139 16.12 34.65 -21.08
N GLY A 140 15.80 33.86 -20.04
CA GLY A 140 15.85 34.27 -18.64
C GLY A 140 14.73 35.22 -18.21
N GLU A 141 13.64 35.28 -18.94
CA GLU A 141 12.47 36.12 -18.66
C GLU A 141 11.58 35.52 -17.56
N ILE A 142 11.56 34.18 -17.46
CA ILE A 142 10.90 33.44 -16.42
C ILE A 142 11.84 32.35 -15.88
N PRO A 143 11.63 31.85 -14.63
CA PRO A 143 12.41 30.74 -14.07
C PRO A 143 12.31 29.48 -14.93
N VAL A 144 13.36 28.64 -14.90
CA VAL A 144 13.33 27.37 -15.59
C VAL A 144 12.63 26.35 -14.68
N ASP A 145 11.51 25.83 -15.16
CA ASP A 145 10.71 24.78 -14.55
C ASP A 145 10.77 23.55 -15.47
N LEU A 146 11.89 22.83 -15.43
CA LEU A 146 12.14 21.61 -16.17
C LEU A 146 13.07 20.69 -15.38
N ASP A 147 12.76 19.40 -15.39
CA ASP A 147 13.69 18.37 -14.97
C ASP A 147 14.97 18.44 -15.79
N GLY A 148 16.11 18.59 -15.10
CA GLY A 148 17.40 18.84 -15.73
C GLY A 148 17.73 20.32 -15.98
N GLY A 149 16.88 21.26 -15.58
CA GLY A 149 17.13 22.70 -15.55
C GLY A 149 17.49 23.29 -16.91
N TYR A 150 18.40 24.27 -16.91
CA TYR A 150 18.85 24.95 -18.13
C TYR A 150 19.46 24.04 -19.20
N GLU A 151 20.04 22.90 -18.81
CA GLU A 151 20.64 21.95 -19.75
C GLU A 151 19.58 21.21 -20.59
N ALA A 152 18.37 21.02 -20.05
CA ALA A 152 17.27 20.37 -20.74
C ALA A 152 16.54 21.29 -21.75
N LEU A 153 16.61 22.62 -21.60
CA LEU A 153 15.87 23.60 -22.39
C LEU A 153 16.05 23.46 -23.92
N PRO A 154 17.27 23.33 -24.48
CA PRO A 154 17.42 23.23 -25.94
C PRO A 154 16.66 22.00 -26.51
N GLY A 155 16.77 20.86 -25.85
CA GLY A 155 16.07 19.67 -26.26
C GLY A 155 14.54 19.75 -26.10
N ALA A 156 14.07 20.41 -25.03
CA ALA A 156 12.64 20.62 -24.79
C ALA A 156 12.05 21.57 -25.87
N ILE A 157 12.75 22.63 -26.21
CA ILE A 157 12.35 23.57 -27.26
C ILE A 157 12.26 22.85 -28.62
N GLU A 158 13.26 22.04 -28.97
CA GLU A 158 13.28 21.34 -30.25
C GLU A 158 12.09 20.33 -30.33
N ARG A 159 11.88 19.52 -29.29
CA ARG A 159 10.74 18.58 -29.24
C ARG A 159 9.40 19.29 -29.30
N CYS A 160 9.22 20.38 -28.53
CA CYS A 160 7.99 21.14 -28.52
C CYS A 160 7.72 21.82 -29.89
N ALA A 161 8.74 22.35 -30.55
CA ALA A 161 8.63 22.96 -31.88
C ALA A 161 8.31 21.92 -32.96
N GLU A 162 8.84 20.69 -32.85
CA GLU A 162 8.47 19.57 -33.75
C GLU A 162 7.02 19.15 -33.51
N TYR A 163 6.62 19.00 -32.25
CA TYR A 163 5.26 18.66 -31.88
C TYR A 163 4.25 19.70 -32.39
N ALA A 164 4.50 21.01 -32.20
CA ALA A 164 3.64 22.08 -32.67
C ALA A 164 3.41 22.07 -34.21
N ARG A 165 4.30 21.44 -34.99
CA ARG A 165 4.13 21.29 -36.44
C ARG A 165 3.09 20.21 -36.81
N THR A 166 2.96 19.19 -35.99
CA THR A 166 2.11 18.01 -36.24
C THR A 166 0.88 17.94 -35.35
N ALA A 167 0.84 18.77 -34.31
CA ALA A 167 -0.25 18.82 -33.34
C ALA A 167 -1.59 19.16 -34.01
N PRO A 168 -2.71 18.61 -33.52
CA PRO A 168 -4.04 18.89 -34.05
C PRO A 168 -4.41 20.36 -33.84
N ASP A 169 -5.20 20.93 -34.78
CA ASP A 169 -5.63 22.32 -34.73
C ASP A 169 -6.72 22.59 -33.63
N GLY A 170 -7.31 21.51 -33.06
CA GLY A 170 -8.35 21.58 -32.04
C GLY A 170 -8.53 20.26 -31.32
N ASP A 171 -9.45 20.22 -30.36
CA ASP A 171 -9.81 19.05 -29.57
C ASP A 171 -10.69 18.11 -30.41
N GLU A 172 -10.09 17.30 -31.25
CA GLU A 172 -10.79 16.26 -32.00
C GLU A 172 -11.01 15.05 -31.06
N ARG A 173 -12.28 14.65 -30.89
CA ARG A 173 -12.61 13.44 -30.13
C ARG A 173 -12.41 12.21 -31.02
N VAL A 174 -11.27 11.56 -30.87
CA VAL A 174 -10.93 10.31 -31.55
C VAL A 174 -11.31 9.15 -30.63
N PRO A 175 -12.19 8.22 -31.07
CA PRO A 175 -12.48 7.02 -30.28
C PRO A 175 -11.20 6.21 -30.03
N ALA A 176 -10.97 5.87 -28.76
CA ALA A 176 -9.83 5.03 -28.36
C ALA A 176 -10.09 3.54 -28.61
N GLU A 177 -9.02 2.77 -28.72
CA GLU A 177 -9.10 1.32 -28.69
C GLU A 177 -9.58 0.87 -27.30
N THR A 178 -10.58 -0.01 -27.28
CA THR A 178 -11.15 -0.56 -26.04
C THR A 178 -10.61 -1.97 -25.73
N SER A 179 -9.68 -2.47 -26.53
CA SER A 179 -8.94 -3.71 -26.30
C SER A 179 -7.50 -3.41 -25.91
N PHE A 180 -6.88 -4.36 -25.20
CA PHE A 180 -5.48 -4.21 -24.80
C PHE A 180 -4.56 -4.00 -26.00
N VAL A 181 -3.76 -2.94 -25.92
CA VAL A 181 -2.76 -2.58 -26.93
C VAL A 181 -1.38 -2.85 -26.35
N SER A 182 -0.59 -3.67 -27.03
CA SER A 182 0.79 -3.92 -26.64
C SER A 182 1.66 -2.69 -26.90
N ARG A 183 2.30 -2.18 -25.85
CA ARG A 183 3.26 -1.06 -25.92
C ARG A 183 4.71 -1.53 -25.91
N SER A 184 4.95 -2.68 -25.30
CA SER A 184 6.24 -3.37 -25.30
C SER A 184 6.05 -4.86 -25.08
N GLU A 185 7.14 -5.64 -25.03
CA GLU A 185 7.09 -7.09 -24.79
C GLU A 185 6.40 -7.44 -23.45
N ASN A 186 6.45 -6.53 -22.46
CA ASN A 186 5.95 -6.79 -21.11
C ASN A 186 4.84 -5.82 -20.67
N LEU A 187 4.27 -5.04 -21.59
CA LEU A 187 3.29 -4.01 -21.27
C LEU A 187 2.14 -3.99 -22.27
N GLU A 188 0.94 -4.23 -21.78
CA GLU A 188 -0.32 -4.06 -22.49
C GLU A 188 -1.22 -3.10 -21.72
N GLU A 189 -1.91 -2.21 -22.43
CA GLU A 189 -2.74 -1.20 -21.78
C GLU A 189 -3.99 -0.86 -22.58
N ILE A 190 -5.02 -0.35 -21.86
CA ILE A 190 -6.15 0.39 -22.38
C ILE A 190 -6.11 1.74 -21.67
N TYR A 191 -6.16 2.81 -22.46
CA TYR A 191 -6.06 4.16 -21.92
C TYR A 191 -6.92 5.14 -22.70
N GLY A 192 -7.57 6.05 -21.98
CA GLY A 192 -8.35 7.11 -22.58
C GLY A 192 -9.25 7.85 -21.58
N TRP A 193 -10.09 8.72 -22.10
CA TRP A 193 -11.04 9.50 -21.32
C TRP A 193 -12.47 9.42 -21.86
N SER A 194 -13.43 9.74 -21.02
CA SER A 194 -14.86 9.76 -21.38
C SER A 194 -15.60 10.88 -20.65
N GLU A 195 -16.73 11.33 -21.19
CA GLU A 195 -17.65 12.20 -20.47
C GLU A 195 -18.77 11.39 -19.84
N VAL A 196 -18.86 11.45 -18.51
CA VAL A 196 -19.86 10.74 -17.73
C VAL A 196 -20.57 11.73 -16.81
N ASP A 197 -21.87 11.91 -17.00
CA ASP A 197 -22.71 12.84 -16.22
C ASP A 197 -22.15 14.27 -16.15
N GLY A 198 -21.51 14.74 -17.22
CA GLY A 198 -20.91 16.07 -17.32
C GLY A 198 -19.56 16.23 -16.62
N LYS A 199 -18.96 15.13 -16.20
CA LYS A 199 -17.58 15.08 -15.66
C LYS A 199 -16.68 14.39 -16.67
N THR A 200 -15.45 14.86 -16.83
CA THR A 200 -14.41 14.13 -17.55
C THR A 200 -13.87 13.05 -16.63
N MET A 201 -13.90 11.82 -17.09
CA MET A 201 -13.33 10.66 -16.40
C MET A 201 -12.26 10.03 -17.26
N HIS A 202 -11.13 9.71 -16.67
CA HIS A 202 -10.00 9.02 -17.28
C HIS A 202 -10.06 7.55 -16.89
N LEU A 203 -9.71 6.67 -17.81
CA LEU A 203 -9.56 5.24 -17.59
C LEU A 203 -8.16 4.82 -17.97
N PHE A 204 -7.53 4.06 -17.11
CA PHE A 204 -6.25 3.41 -17.35
C PHE A 204 -6.30 1.98 -16.85
N ILE A 205 -5.93 1.01 -17.69
CA ILE A 205 -5.79 -0.39 -17.31
C ILE A 205 -4.48 -0.90 -17.91
N GLN A 206 -3.64 -1.47 -17.08
CA GLN A 206 -2.32 -1.92 -17.44
C GLN A 206 -2.07 -3.34 -16.95
N ASN A 207 -1.59 -4.20 -17.85
CA ASN A 207 -0.91 -5.45 -17.52
C ASN A 207 0.59 -5.26 -17.74
N CYS A 208 1.37 -5.37 -16.66
CA CYS A 208 2.81 -5.18 -16.70
C CYS A 208 3.53 -6.40 -16.14
N ALA A 209 4.00 -7.27 -17.03
CA ALA A 209 4.67 -8.50 -16.63
C ALA A 209 5.91 -8.22 -15.77
N GLY A 210 5.88 -8.74 -14.54
CA GLY A 210 6.97 -8.55 -13.58
C GLY A 210 6.92 -7.24 -12.80
N PHE A 211 5.84 -6.47 -12.94
CA PHE A 211 5.59 -5.24 -12.17
C PHE A 211 4.16 -5.24 -11.64
N LEU A 212 3.57 -4.10 -11.37
CA LEU A 212 2.23 -3.93 -10.85
C LEU A 212 1.19 -3.90 -11.98
N ASP A 213 0.24 -4.85 -11.97
CA ASP A 213 -0.95 -4.76 -12.78
C ASP A 213 -1.92 -3.79 -12.10
N HIS A 214 -2.41 -2.82 -12.87
CA HIS A 214 -3.08 -1.66 -12.32
C HIS A 214 -4.25 -1.25 -13.21
N ALA A 215 -5.40 -0.99 -12.60
CA ALA A 215 -6.53 -0.36 -13.26
C ALA A 215 -7.03 0.79 -12.41
N ASN A 216 -7.17 1.98 -12.99
CA ASN A 216 -7.82 3.08 -12.33
C ASN A 216 -8.81 3.82 -13.23
N VAL A 217 -9.79 4.45 -12.60
CA VAL A 217 -10.73 5.38 -13.20
C VAL A 217 -10.88 6.57 -12.28
N PHE A 218 -10.64 7.76 -12.76
CA PHE A 218 -10.70 8.97 -11.93
C PHE A 218 -11.40 10.13 -12.64
N VAL A 219 -12.03 10.97 -11.86
CA VAL A 219 -12.57 12.24 -12.30
C VAL A 219 -11.43 13.25 -12.40
N ASP A 220 -11.40 14.02 -13.47
CA ASP A 220 -10.39 15.06 -13.68
C ASP A 220 -10.22 15.96 -12.44
N GLY A 221 -8.99 16.12 -11.99
CA GLY A 221 -8.62 16.85 -10.77
C GLY A 221 -8.66 16.06 -9.46
N TYR A 222 -9.14 14.80 -9.45
CA TYR A 222 -9.17 13.94 -8.23
C TYR A 222 -8.12 12.85 -8.21
N GLY A 223 -7.23 12.83 -9.16
CA GLY A 223 -6.16 11.85 -9.26
C GLY A 223 -5.46 11.91 -10.59
N ASP A 224 -4.50 11.00 -10.78
CA ASP A 224 -3.81 10.78 -12.04
C ASP A 224 -3.66 9.28 -12.31
N LEU A 225 -2.86 8.91 -13.33
CA LEU A 225 -2.62 7.52 -13.72
C LEU A 225 -1.92 6.67 -12.66
N ASN A 226 -1.30 7.31 -11.67
CA ASN A 226 -0.43 6.64 -10.70
C ASN A 226 -0.99 6.68 -9.28
N SER A 227 -1.86 7.64 -8.96
CA SER A 227 -2.33 7.82 -7.58
C SER A 227 -3.62 8.64 -7.48
N SER A 228 -4.37 8.41 -6.41
CA SER A 228 -5.41 9.31 -5.92
C SER A 228 -4.81 10.61 -5.37
N SER A 229 -5.57 11.71 -5.45
CA SER A 229 -5.26 12.97 -4.74
C SER A 229 -5.79 13.00 -3.31
N ALA A 230 -6.28 11.87 -2.78
CA ALA A 230 -6.83 11.78 -1.44
C ALA A 230 -5.73 11.89 -0.38
N ILE A 231 -5.97 12.71 0.62
CA ILE A 231 -5.11 12.88 1.80
C ILE A 231 -5.91 12.45 3.02
N ALA A 232 -5.41 11.48 3.78
CA ALA A 232 -6.06 11.06 5.02
C ALA A 232 -6.20 12.24 5.99
N LEU A 233 -7.41 12.45 6.52
CA LEU A 233 -7.69 13.60 7.40
C LEU A 233 -7.05 13.44 8.78
N SER A 234 -7.02 12.23 9.33
CA SER A 234 -6.56 12.01 10.72
C SER A 234 -5.15 12.54 10.99
N PRO A 235 -4.12 12.23 10.18
CA PRO A 235 -2.76 12.70 10.47
C PRO A 235 -2.56 14.22 10.28
N ILE A 236 -3.38 14.87 9.44
CA ILE A 236 -3.22 16.30 9.13
C ILE A 236 -4.19 17.20 9.91
N GLN A 237 -5.08 16.64 10.71
CA GLN A 237 -6.15 17.40 11.39
C GLN A 237 -5.62 18.52 12.27
N ASP A 238 -4.50 18.27 12.96
CA ASP A 238 -3.87 19.25 13.85
C ASP A 238 -3.05 20.32 13.07
N GLU A 239 -2.74 20.07 11.81
CA GLU A 239 -2.04 21.01 10.92
C GLU A 239 -3.00 21.96 10.21
N LEU A 240 -4.29 21.62 10.19
CA LEU A 240 -5.30 22.45 9.56
C LEU A 240 -5.68 23.64 10.43
N PRO A 241 -5.85 24.85 9.85
CA PRO A 241 -6.27 26.04 10.58
C PRO A 241 -7.63 25.90 11.29
N GLU A 242 -8.50 25.03 10.77
CA GLU A 242 -9.79 24.67 11.36
C GLU A 242 -10.04 23.17 11.14
N PRO A 243 -10.64 22.46 12.12
CA PRO A 243 -10.99 21.05 11.93
C PRO A 243 -11.92 20.85 10.72
N LEU A 244 -11.58 19.88 9.89
CA LEU A 244 -12.44 19.44 8.78
C LEU A 244 -13.18 18.16 9.16
N SER A 245 -14.38 18.03 8.63
CA SER A 245 -15.17 16.80 8.72
C SER A 245 -15.83 16.51 7.38
N VAL A 246 -16.07 15.24 7.12
CA VAL A 246 -16.88 14.83 5.96
C VAL A 246 -18.35 15.15 6.24
N ASP A 247 -19.05 15.71 5.26
CA ASP A 247 -20.40 16.25 5.40
C ASP A 247 -21.51 15.22 5.11
N PHE A 248 -21.17 13.93 4.97
CA PHE A 248 -22.12 12.83 4.82
C PHE A 248 -21.67 11.59 5.62
N PRO A 249 -22.61 10.66 5.97
CA PRO A 249 -22.30 9.51 6.80
C PRO A 249 -21.40 8.48 6.11
N LEU A 250 -20.46 7.86 6.87
CA LEU A 250 -19.60 6.78 6.39
C LEU A 250 -20.42 5.58 5.87
N GLU A 251 -21.52 5.26 6.53
CA GLU A 251 -22.40 4.16 6.13
C GLU A 251 -23.01 4.38 4.75
N ASP A 252 -23.21 5.64 4.36
CA ASP A 252 -23.69 5.98 3.01
C ASP A 252 -22.61 5.78 1.95
N ALA A 253 -21.35 6.09 2.28
CA ALA A 253 -20.21 5.80 1.41
C ALA A 253 -20.03 4.28 1.23
N ILE A 254 -20.02 3.51 2.32
CA ILE A 254 -19.88 2.04 2.28
C ILE A 254 -21.01 1.43 1.45
N ARG A 255 -22.26 1.86 1.66
CA ARG A 255 -23.38 1.36 0.87
C ARG A 255 -23.24 1.65 -0.64
N GLN A 256 -22.70 2.82 -1.02
CA GLN A 256 -22.39 3.13 -2.41
C GLN A 256 -21.29 2.24 -2.97
N GLY A 257 -20.22 2.03 -2.19
CA GLY A 257 -19.13 1.14 -2.54
C GLY A 257 -19.58 -0.30 -2.72
N ASP A 258 -20.37 -0.84 -1.77
CA ASP A 258 -20.90 -2.21 -1.85
C ASP A 258 -21.75 -2.41 -3.11
N ALA A 259 -22.62 -1.44 -3.42
CA ALA A 259 -23.43 -1.49 -4.63
C ALA A 259 -22.57 -1.46 -5.90
N LEU A 260 -21.49 -0.68 -5.91
CA LEU A 260 -20.56 -0.64 -7.02
C LEU A 260 -19.79 -1.95 -7.17
N MET A 261 -19.34 -2.57 -6.07
CA MET A 261 -18.68 -3.88 -6.11
C MET A 261 -19.61 -4.96 -6.68
N GLU A 262 -20.88 -4.97 -6.27
CA GLU A 262 -21.90 -5.87 -6.83
C GLU A 262 -22.11 -5.64 -8.33
N GLU A 263 -22.21 -4.39 -8.78
CA GLU A 263 -22.39 -4.05 -10.20
C GLU A 263 -21.18 -4.42 -11.06
N LEU A 264 -19.98 -4.30 -10.52
CA LEU A 264 -18.73 -4.75 -11.14
C LEU A 264 -18.55 -6.28 -11.13
N GLY A 265 -19.41 -7.02 -10.41
CA GLY A 265 -19.39 -8.47 -10.34
C GLY A 265 -18.39 -9.05 -9.33
N PHE A 266 -17.94 -8.26 -8.36
CA PHE A 266 -17.10 -8.75 -7.26
C PHE A 266 -17.95 -9.49 -6.23
N GLU A 267 -17.94 -10.82 -6.24
CA GLU A 267 -18.79 -11.64 -5.36
C GLU A 267 -18.24 -11.84 -3.94
N ARG A 268 -16.93 -11.66 -3.75
CA ARG A 268 -16.21 -12.03 -2.51
C ARG A 268 -15.25 -10.96 -2.08
N VAL A 269 -15.72 -9.71 -2.05
CA VAL A 269 -14.97 -8.59 -1.51
C VAL A 269 -15.71 -7.99 -0.33
N ILE A 270 -14.97 -7.42 0.60
CA ILE A 270 -15.51 -6.73 1.77
C ILE A 270 -14.77 -5.42 1.95
N CYS A 271 -15.45 -4.39 2.40
CA CYS A 271 -14.83 -3.16 2.84
C CYS A 271 -14.07 -3.44 4.14
N ASP A 272 -12.75 -3.45 4.08
CA ASP A 272 -11.87 -3.83 5.19
C ASP A 272 -11.39 -2.63 5.99
N ASN A 273 -11.16 -1.51 5.30
CA ASN A 273 -10.85 -0.22 5.90
C ASN A 273 -11.65 0.90 5.23
N ALA A 274 -11.94 1.93 6.02
CA ALA A 274 -12.59 3.15 5.55
C ALA A 274 -12.15 4.32 6.42
N TYR A 275 -11.69 5.39 5.80
CA TYR A 275 -11.24 6.56 6.55
C TYR A 275 -11.57 7.87 5.82
N PRO A 276 -11.76 8.96 6.57
CA PRO A 276 -12.05 10.25 5.99
C PRO A 276 -10.83 10.81 5.27
N VAL A 277 -11.07 11.42 4.09
CA VAL A 277 -10.04 12.01 3.25
C VAL A 277 -10.41 13.42 2.81
N LEU A 278 -9.36 14.17 2.49
CA LEU A 278 -9.41 15.50 1.89
C LEU A 278 -8.85 15.43 0.46
N PHE A 279 -9.52 16.08 -0.47
CA PHE A 279 -9.04 16.29 -1.84
C PHE A 279 -8.65 17.74 -2.01
N THR A 280 -7.44 17.98 -2.48
CA THR A 280 -6.92 19.33 -2.75
C THR A 280 -6.63 19.50 -4.23
N ARG A 281 -6.70 20.73 -4.71
CA ARG A 281 -6.16 21.06 -6.02
C ARG A 281 -4.66 20.84 -5.98
N SER A 282 -4.13 20.12 -6.95
CA SER A 282 -2.70 20.10 -7.20
C SER A 282 -2.28 21.55 -7.47
N SER A 283 -1.47 22.14 -6.59
CA SER A 283 -0.88 23.43 -6.89
C SER A 283 0.25 23.17 -7.90
N GLU A 284 0.13 23.67 -9.10
CA GLU A 284 1.25 23.77 -10.05
C GLU A 284 2.36 24.72 -9.55
N ALA A 285 2.21 25.31 -8.38
CA ALA A 285 3.15 26.22 -7.77
C ALA A 285 3.63 25.65 -6.43
N ASP A 286 4.93 25.65 -6.20
CA ASP A 286 5.64 25.34 -4.94
C ASP A 286 5.22 26.19 -3.72
N ASP A 287 4.18 26.99 -3.83
CA ASP A 287 3.69 27.84 -2.77
C ASP A 287 2.55 27.13 -2.03
N ALA A 288 2.84 26.60 -0.86
CA ALA A 288 1.80 26.21 0.08
C ALA A 288 0.81 27.38 0.26
N PRO A 289 -0.52 27.13 0.23
CA PRO A 289 -1.51 28.18 0.40
C PRO A 289 -1.28 28.93 1.71
N SER A 290 -1.48 30.25 1.69
CA SER A 290 -1.44 31.04 2.92
C SER A 290 -2.53 30.53 3.89
N GLU A 291 -2.32 30.73 5.21
CA GLU A 291 -3.34 30.35 6.22
C GLU A 291 -4.74 30.93 5.92
N GLU A 292 -4.81 32.06 5.20
CA GLU A 292 -6.09 32.70 4.84
C GLU A 292 -6.75 32.03 3.62
N ASP A 293 -5.97 31.41 2.71
CA ASP A 293 -6.45 30.92 1.41
C ASP A 293 -6.59 29.39 1.32
N TRP A 294 -6.19 28.65 2.36
CA TRP A 294 -6.16 27.18 2.34
C TRP A 294 -7.49 26.54 1.93
N LYS A 295 -8.64 27.12 2.32
CA LYS A 295 -9.96 26.61 1.93
C LYS A 295 -10.22 26.65 0.42
N SER A 296 -9.55 27.53 -0.32
CA SER A 296 -9.70 27.63 -1.76
C SER A 296 -9.03 26.48 -2.52
N TYR A 297 -8.11 25.76 -1.86
CA TYR A 297 -7.44 24.58 -2.39
C TYR A 297 -8.22 23.29 -2.14
N ILE A 298 -9.22 23.30 -1.25
CA ILE A 298 -10.06 22.14 -1.00
C ILE A 298 -11.03 21.95 -2.17
N LEU A 299 -10.95 20.79 -2.82
CA LEU A 299 -11.94 20.35 -3.81
C LEU A 299 -13.15 19.75 -3.13
N ALA A 300 -12.92 18.80 -2.22
CA ALA A 300 -13.96 18.07 -1.50
C ALA A 300 -13.41 17.41 -0.25
N THR A 301 -14.31 16.94 0.62
CA THR A 301 -14.04 15.90 1.62
C THR A 301 -14.81 14.65 1.24
N GLY A 302 -14.34 13.49 1.69
CA GLY A 302 -14.94 12.20 1.35
C GLY A 302 -14.40 11.08 2.22
N TYR A 303 -14.60 9.87 1.74
CA TYR A 303 -14.05 8.66 2.33
C TYR A 303 -13.27 7.88 1.29
N GLU A 304 -12.10 7.39 1.65
CA GLU A 304 -11.45 6.29 0.97
C GLU A 304 -11.94 4.98 1.58
N LEU A 305 -12.42 4.08 0.73
CA LEU A 305 -12.86 2.74 1.08
C LEU A 305 -11.91 1.73 0.47
N GLN A 306 -11.37 0.83 1.29
CA GLN A 306 -10.46 -0.23 0.84
C GLN A 306 -11.19 -1.56 0.88
N TYR A 307 -11.44 -2.12 -0.28
CA TYR A 307 -12.03 -3.44 -0.47
C TYR A 307 -10.95 -4.48 -0.69
N VAL A 308 -11.05 -5.58 0.04
CA VAL A 308 -10.17 -6.74 -0.12
C VAL A 308 -10.99 -7.98 -0.44
N ARG A 309 -10.37 -8.96 -1.11
CA ARG A 309 -11.01 -10.26 -1.27
C ARG A 309 -11.22 -10.92 0.08
N SER A 310 -12.21 -11.79 0.11
CA SER A 310 -12.50 -12.62 1.28
C SER A 310 -12.64 -14.09 0.90
N MET A 311 -12.35 -14.97 1.86
CA MET A 311 -12.63 -16.40 1.78
C MET A 311 -13.38 -16.82 3.03
N SER A 312 -14.60 -17.32 2.88
CA SER A 312 -15.47 -17.73 4.01
C SER A 312 -15.65 -16.58 5.04
N SER A 313 -15.85 -15.35 4.57
CA SER A 313 -15.96 -14.11 5.35
C SER A 313 -14.70 -13.64 6.07
N PHE A 314 -13.56 -14.30 5.85
CA PHE A 314 -12.26 -13.79 6.30
C PHE A 314 -11.68 -12.82 5.27
N PRO A 315 -11.32 -11.58 5.65
CA PRO A 315 -10.62 -10.67 4.77
C PRO A 315 -9.21 -11.20 4.45
N ILE A 316 -8.79 -11.00 3.20
CA ILE A 316 -7.40 -11.22 2.81
C ILE A 316 -6.66 -9.91 3.03
N SER A 317 -5.78 -9.90 4.01
CA SER A 317 -5.06 -8.71 4.47
C SER A 317 -4.24 -8.09 3.34
N TRP A 318 -4.33 -6.78 3.19
CA TRP A 318 -3.60 -5.97 2.23
C TRP A 318 -2.56 -5.08 2.89
N THR A 319 -1.55 -4.68 2.12
CA THR A 319 -0.55 -3.67 2.48
C THR A 319 0.02 -3.06 1.19
N PRO A 320 0.40 -1.78 1.17
CA PRO A 320 0.95 -1.11 -0.02
C PRO A 320 2.37 -1.58 -0.40
N ILE A 321 2.82 -2.71 0.12
CA ILE A 321 4.15 -3.26 -0.12
C ILE A 321 4.09 -4.36 -1.18
N SER A 322 5.15 -4.49 -1.97
CA SER A 322 5.29 -5.61 -2.90
C SER A 322 5.52 -6.91 -2.15
N GLY A 323 4.59 -7.84 -2.21
CA GLY A 323 4.68 -9.15 -1.56
C GLY A 323 5.69 -10.12 -2.22
N GLY A 324 6.82 -9.65 -2.68
CA GLY A 324 7.85 -10.48 -3.28
C GLY A 324 9.17 -9.76 -3.40
N ALA A 325 10.14 -10.11 -2.54
CA ALA A 325 11.48 -9.57 -2.65
C ALA A 325 12.15 -9.96 -3.96
N VAL A 326 12.85 -9.02 -4.54
CA VAL A 326 13.83 -9.24 -5.61
C VAL A 326 15.02 -9.97 -5.01
N ALA A 327 15.44 -11.10 -5.58
CA ALA A 327 16.71 -11.72 -5.18
C ALA A 327 17.85 -10.75 -5.47
N GLU A 328 18.81 -10.62 -4.53
CA GLU A 328 19.89 -9.62 -4.55
C GLU A 328 20.71 -9.52 -5.86
N ASN A 329 20.57 -10.47 -6.78
CA ASN A 329 21.33 -10.55 -8.04
C ASN A 329 20.45 -10.62 -9.31
N GLU A 330 19.15 -10.47 -9.21
CA GLU A 330 18.27 -10.51 -10.39
C GLU A 330 17.67 -9.15 -10.64
N SER A 331 17.96 -8.57 -11.78
CA SER A 331 17.60 -7.23 -12.17
C SER A 331 16.09 -6.98 -12.28
N PHE A 332 15.24 -7.97 -12.18
CA PHE A 332 13.78 -7.94 -12.11
C PHE A 332 13.25 -9.36 -11.88
N SER A 333 13.03 -9.76 -10.63
CA SER A 333 12.09 -10.83 -10.36
C SER A 333 10.74 -10.21 -10.08
N GLY A 334 9.70 -10.70 -10.76
CA GLY A 334 8.38 -10.11 -10.68
C GLY A 334 7.89 -10.01 -9.23
N ALA A 335 7.67 -8.82 -8.75
CA ALA A 335 6.97 -8.61 -7.51
C ALA A 335 5.52 -9.13 -7.65
N TRP A 336 5.00 -9.75 -6.62
CA TRP A 336 3.59 -10.09 -6.54
C TRP A 336 2.92 -9.21 -5.49
N TYR A 337 2.36 -8.09 -5.92
CA TYR A 337 1.67 -7.15 -5.06
C TYR A 337 0.41 -7.77 -4.44
N TYR A 338 -0.03 -7.24 -3.31
CA TYR A 338 -1.28 -7.62 -2.68
C TYR A 338 -2.45 -6.96 -3.42
N GLU A 339 -3.53 -7.70 -3.61
CA GLU A 339 -4.73 -7.16 -4.26
C GLU A 339 -5.50 -6.25 -3.34
N VAL A 340 -5.93 -5.11 -3.87
CA VAL A 340 -6.85 -4.18 -3.21
C VAL A 340 -7.69 -3.48 -4.26
N ILE A 341 -8.91 -3.10 -3.90
CA ILE A 341 -9.75 -2.20 -4.65
C ILE A 341 -10.03 -0.98 -3.78
N MET A 342 -9.63 0.20 -4.24
CA MET A 342 -9.81 1.45 -3.51
C MET A 342 -10.85 2.33 -4.19
N LEU A 343 -11.72 2.93 -3.41
CA LEU A 343 -12.76 3.86 -3.87
C LEU A 343 -12.68 5.14 -3.08
N ASP A 344 -12.54 6.26 -3.77
CA ASP A 344 -12.73 7.57 -3.17
C ASP A 344 -14.14 8.07 -3.48
N ILE A 345 -14.92 8.27 -2.43
CA ILE A 345 -16.32 8.67 -2.52
C ILE A 345 -16.51 9.99 -1.81
N THR A 346 -16.96 10.99 -2.58
CA THR A 346 -17.43 12.28 -2.06
C THR A 346 -18.97 12.29 -1.96
N LYS A 347 -19.53 13.36 -1.43
CA LYS A 347 -21.01 13.55 -1.45
C LYS A 347 -21.61 13.54 -2.86
N ASP A 348 -20.81 13.88 -3.88
CA ASP A 348 -21.21 13.93 -5.28
C ASP A 348 -20.94 12.61 -6.03
N GLY A 349 -20.61 11.55 -5.30
CA GLY A 349 -20.37 10.18 -5.76
C GLY A 349 -18.89 9.82 -5.88
N LEU A 350 -18.62 8.75 -6.63
CA LEU A 350 -17.28 8.24 -6.90
C LEU A 350 -16.45 9.28 -7.66
N VAL A 351 -15.23 9.50 -7.21
CA VAL A 351 -14.24 10.37 -7.86
C VAL A 351 -12.95 9.66 -8.23
N TYR A 352 -12.64 8.55 -7.57
CA TYR A 352 -11.49 7.70 -7.87
C TYR A 352 -11.84 6.24 -7.62
N PHE A 353 -11.40 5.37 -8.51
CA PHE A 353 -11.45 3.92 -8.43
C PHE A 353 -10.07 3.38 -8.78
N GLU A 354 -9.57 2.45 -7.99
CA GLU A 354 -8.32 1.76 -8.27
C GLU A 354 -8.46 0.28 -7.96
N TRP A 355 -7.92 -0.58 -8.83
CA TRP A 355 -7.80 -2.01 -8.60
C TRP A 355 -6.38 -2.44 -8.91
N LEU A 356 -5.67 -2.83 -7.86
CA LEU A 356 -4.28 -3.25 -7.94
C LEU A 356 -4.15 -4.76 -7.89
N SER A 357 -3.26 -5.30 -8.74
CA SER A 357 -2.78 -6.68 -8.69
C SER A 357 -3.90 -7.72 -8.58
N PRO A 358 -4.70 -7.91 -9.63
CA PRO A 358 -5.85 -8.82 -9.57
C PRO A 358 -5.41 -10.25 -9.27
N HIS A 359 -6.18 -10.93 -8.42
CA HIS A 359 -5.97 -12.32 -8.02
C HIS A 359 -7.06 -13.22 -8.60
N THR A 360 -6.77 -14.52 -8.69
CA THR A 360 -7.78 -15.52 -8.96
C THR A 360 -8.75 -15.66 -7.78
N GLU A 361 -9.92 -16.28 -8.00
CA GLU A 361 -10.80 -16.62 -6.89
C GLU A 361 -10.09 -17.56 -5.91
N PRO A 362 -10.21 -17.30 -4.59
CA PRO A 362 -9.63 -18.16 -3.57
C PRO A 362 -10.21 -19.59 -3.61
N VAL A 363 -9.34 -20.59 -3.49
CA VAL A 363 -9.71 -22.00 -3.46
C VAL A 363 -9.51 -22.55 -2.05
N LEU A 364 -10.60 -22.99 -1.42
CA LEU A 364 -10.58 -23.56 -0.08
C LEU A 364 -9.80 -24.89 -0.05
N GLN A 365 -8.83 -25.03 0.85
CA GLN A 365 -8.03 -26.24 1.07
C GLN A 365 -8.36 -26.88 2.42
N VAL A 366 -8.53 -26.08 3.46
CA VAL A 366 -8.91 -26.51 4.80
C VAL A 366 -10.07 -25.66 5.26
N GLU A 367 -11.16 -26.29 5.66
CA GLU A 367 -12.38 -25.59 6.04
C GLU A 367 -12.28 -24.98 7.44
N ASP A 368 -11.61 -25.67 8.36
CA ASP A 368 -11.46 -25.26 9.75
C ASP A 368 -10.03 -25.51 10.22
N THR A 369 -9.22 -24.47 10.20
CA THR A 369 -7.79 -24.52 10.46
C THR A 369 -7.53 -24.47 11.97
N GLN A 370 -6.63 -25.35 12.43
CA GLN A 370 -6.18 -25.35 13.81
C GLN A 370 -5.20 -24.19 14.06
N LEU A 371 -5.52 -23.34 15.03
CA LEU A 371 -4.68 -22.20 15.39
C LEU A 371 -3.85 -22.43 16.64
N MET A 372 -2.75 -21.73 16.73
CA MET A 372 -1.98 -21.58 17.96
C MET A 372 -2.80 -20.75 18.97
N PRO A 373 -2.78 -21.06 20.28
CA PRO A 373 -3.41 -20.25 21.30
C PRO A 373 -2.92 -18.80 21.29
N PHE A 374 -3.84 -17.86 21.49
CA PHE A 374 -3.52 -16.42 21.37
C PHE A 374 -2.46 -15.93 22.38
N ASP A 375 -2.43 -16.50 23.59
CA ASP A 375 -1.39 -16.20 24.58
C ASP A 375 0.03 -16.51 24.08
N GLN A 376 0.19 -17.58 23.30
CA GLN A 376 1.48 -17.90 22.66
C GLN A 376 1.80 -16.92 21.53
N ILE A 377 0.81 -16.50 20.76
CA ILE A 377 0.95 -15.43 19.75
C ILE A 377 1.40 -14.12 20.39
N ALA A 378 0.78 -13.75 21.51
CA ALA A 378 1.14 -12.57 22.29
C ALA A 378 2.59 -12.62 22.80
N ASP A 379 3.04 -13.78 23.30
CA ASP A 379 4.44 -14.00 23.73
C ASP A 379 5.42 -13.93 22.55
N ILE A 380 5.03 -14.38 21.37
CA ILE A 380 5.82 -14.27 20.15
C ILE A 380 5.93 -12.81 19.73
N PHE A 381 4.79 -12.11 19.69
CA PHE A 381 4.75 -10.67 19.37
C PHE A 381 5.74 -9.89 20.24
N ALA A 382 5.65 -10.03 21.57
CA ALA A 382 6.48 -9.30 22.51
C ALA A 382 8.00 -9.49 22.29
N LYS A 383 8.41 -10.66 21.80
CA LYS A 383 9.79 -10.96 21.46
C LYS A 383 10.16 -10.43 20.07
N MET A 384 9.29 -10.65 19.09
CA MET A 384 9.64 -10.42 17.68
C MET A 384 9.60 -8.95 17.29
N ILE A 385 8.72 -8.15 17.90
CA ILE A 385 8.71 -6.70 17.68
C ILE A 385 10.05 -6.06 18.10
N MET A 386 10.67 -6.56 19.17
CA MET A 386 11.98 -6.12 19.63
C MET A 386 13.13 -6.60 18.71
N VAL A 387 13.03 -7.83 18.21
CA VAL A 387 14.03 -8.38 17.27
C VAL A 387 13.98 -7.64 15.94
N LYS A 388 12.79 -7.41 15.39
CA LYS A 388 12.60 -6.67 14.12
C LYS A 388 13.22 -5.27 14.17
N ASN A 389 13.16 -4.60 15.35
CA ASN A 389 13.65 -3.24 15.52
C ASN A 389 15.03 -3.16 16.23
N SER A 390 15.80 -4.23 16.26
CA SER A 390 17.12 -4.25 16.89
C SER A 390 18.20 -3.45 16.14
N ASP A 391 17.96 -3.11 14.88
CA ASP A 391 18.83 -2.28 14.03
C ASP A 391 19.02 -0.86 14.56
N VAL A 392 18.05 -0.32 15.30
CA VAL A 392 18.11 1.02 15.91
C VAL A 392 19.36 1.17 16.80
N GLN A 393 19.70 0.16 17.58
CA GLN A 393 20.89 0.18 18.40
C GLN A 393 22.16 0.33 17.55
N VAL A 394 22.27 -0.46 16.47
CA VAL A 394 23.43 -0.42 15.58
C VAL A 394 23.53 0.93 14.88
N ALA A 395 22.42 1.47 14.42
CA ALA A 395 22.35 2.78 13.78
C ALA A 395 22.78 3.90 14.74
N ASN A 396 22.33 3.87 16.00
CA ASN A 396 22.71 4.84 17.03
C ASN A 396 24.21 4.80 17.35
N GLU A 397 24.79 3.61 17.44
CA GLU A 397 26.23 3.42 17.69
C GLU A 397 27.08 3.94 16.52
N GLN A 398 26.61 3.79 15.27
CA GLN A 398 27.35 4.20 14.08
C GLN A 398 27.23 5.70 13.79
N ASN A 399 26.05 6.28 14.01
CA ASN A 399 25.75 7.64 13.61
C ASN A 399 26.10 8.69 14.66
N GLY A 400 26.29 8.29 15.93
CA GLY A 400 26.65 9.18 17.03
C GLY A 400 25.52 10.10 17.53
N PHE A 401 24.29 9.82 17.15
CA PHE A 401 23.09 10.47 17.67
C PHE A 401 22.03 9.41 18.04
N ILE A 402 21.16 9.74 18.99
CA ILE A 402 20.15 8.82 19.50
C ILE A 402 18.88 8.98 18.67
N THR A 403 18.41 7.85 18.14
CA THR A 403 17.06 7.68 17.56
C THR A 403 16.31 6.72 18.46
N THR A 404 15.08 7.05 18.82
CA THR A 404 14.16 6.14 19.49
C THR A 404 12.99 5.81 18.58
N ARG A 405 12.46 4.59 18.73
CA ARG A 405 11.23 4.14 18.04
C ARG A 405 10.20 3.78 19.09
N ASN A 406 9.07 4.47 19.03
CA ASN A 406 7.93 4.24 19.90
C ASN A 406 6.81 3.63 19.07
N PHE A 407 6.28 2.51 19.51
CA PHE A 407 5.16 1.82 18.87
C PHE A 407 3.96 1.81 19.81
N GLU A 408 2.81 2.21 19.31
CA GLU A 408 1.55 2.12 20.01
C GLU A 408 0.63 1.16 19.26
N ILE A 409 0.38 -0.04 19.82
CA ILE A 409 -0.50 -1.03 19.22
C ILE A 409 -1.94 -0.69 19.57
N THR A 410 -2.74 -0.38 18.56
CA THR A 410 -4.13 0.08 18.69
C THR A 410 -5.14 -1.00 18.35
N LYS A 411 -4.76 -1.96 17.48
CA LYS A 411 -5.65 -2.99 16.97
C LYS A 411 -4.88 -4.30 16.68
N VAL A 412 -5.48 -5.44 17.03
CA VAL A 412 -4.99 -6.77 16.65
C VAL A 412 -6.09 -7.48 15.89
N LYS A 413 -5.82 -7.83 14.62
CA LYS A 413 -6.83 -8.35 13.71
C LYS A 413 -6.50 -9.76 13.27
N LEU A 414 -7.48 -10.66 13.35
CA LEU A 414 -7.41 -11.98 12.72
C LEU A 414 -7.93 -11.88 11.29
N GLY A 415 -7.11 -12.27 10.33
CA GLY A 415 -7.45 -12.27 8.91
C GLY A 415 -6.74 -13.39 8.17
N LEU A 416 -6.83 -13.37 6.86
CA LEU A 416 -6.01 -14.21 6.00
C LEU A 416 -4.91 -13.36 5.36
N MET A 417 -3.76 -13.94 5.16
CA MET A 417 -2.72 -13.33 4.36
C MET A 417 -2.24 -14.31 3.28
N ARG A 418 -1.99 -13.76 2.10
CA ARG A 418 -1.31 -14.51 1.07
C ARG A 418 0.18 -14.64 1.42
N ILE A 419 0.64 -15.86 1.55
CA ILE A 419 2.06 -16.19 1.56
C ILE A 419 2.44 -16.84 0.24
N ARG A 420 3.54 -16.41 -0.35
CA ARG A 420 4.02 -16.89 -1.63
C ARG A 420 4.42 -18.37 -1.54
N ALA A 421 4.03 -19.16 -2.54
CA ALA A 421 4.54 -20.50 -2.68
C ALA A 421 6.04 -20.50 -2.93
N LYS A 422 6.72 -21.53 -2.46
CA LYS A 422 8.15 -21.70 -2.68
C LYS A 422 8.45 -21.73 -4.19
N ASP A 423 9.42 -20.93 -4.59
CA ASP A 423 9.88 -20.83 -5.99
C ASP A 423 8.78 -20.42 -6.99
N SER A 424 7.70 -19.78 -6.53
CA SER A 424 6.62 -19.26 -7.38
C SER A 424 6.33 -17.78 -7.07
N PHE A 425 5.99 -17.02 -8.13
CA PHE A 425 5.49 -15.63 -8.04
C PHE A 425 4.01 -15.51 -8.42
N ASN A 426 3.38 -16.63 -8.80
CA ASN A 426 2.01 -16.66 -9.30
C ASN A 426 1.08 -17.54 -8.46
N GLU A 427 1.62 -18.26 -7.47
CA GLU A 427 0.85 -19.14 -6.61
C GLU A 427 1.18 -18.90 -5.15
N GLY A 428 0.17 -18.88 -4.30
CA GLY A 428 0.30 -18.67 -2.86
C GLY A 428 -0.74 -19.41 -2.05
N LEU A 429 -0.45 -19.53 -0.77
CA LEU A 429 -1.40 -19.96 0.25
C LEU A 429 -2.03 -18.78 0.92
N LEU A 430 -3.30 -18.91 1.25
CA LEU A 430 -4.03 -18.05 2.19
C LEU A 430 -3.99 -18.72 3.56
N VAL A 431 -3.27 -18.13 4.47
CA VAL A 431 -3.14 -18.64 5.85
C VAL A 431 -3.72 -17.65 6.84
N PRO A 432 -4.36 -18.14 7.93
CA PRO A 432 -4.78 -17.24 8.99
C PRO A 432 -3.57 -16.59 9.67
N VAL A 433 -3.70 -15.28 9.91
CA VAL A 433 -2.65 -14.46 10.52
C VAL A 433 -3.24 -13.54 11.58
N TRP A 434 -2.40 -13.18 12.54
CA TRP A 434 -2.64 -12.07 13.44
C TRP A 434 -1.84 -10.87 12.97
N ASP A 435 -2.53 -9.80 12.58
CA ASP A 435 -1.94 -8.51 12.22
C ASP A 435 -2.01 -7.56 13.42
N PHE A 436 -0.85 -7.07 13.84
CA PHE A 436 -0.72 -6.08 14.90
C PHE A 436 -0.58 -4.70 14.26
N TRP A 437 -1.63 -3.91 14.38
CA TRP A 437 -1.74 -2.55 13.86
C TRP A 437 -1.41 -1.53 14.92
N GLY A 438 -0.82 -0.43 14.51
CA GLY A 438 -0.51 0.67 15.40
C GLY A 438 0.28 1.76 14.74
N HIS A 439 0.65 2.74 15.55
CA HIS A 439 1.48 3.86 15.13
C HIS A 439 2.95 3.57 15.37
N SER A 440 3.79 4.05 14.45
CA SER A 440 5.24 4.05 14.55
C SER A 440 5.73 5.48 14.65
N VAL A 441 6.20 5.88 15.82
CA VAL A 441 6.70 7.23 16.08
C VAL A 441 8.21 7.19 16.30
N TRP A 442 8.94 7.92 15.50
CA TRP A 442 10.40 8.01 15.59
C TRP A 442 10.78 9.37 16.15
N GLU A 443 11.66 9.36 17.13
CA GLU A 443 12.26 10.58 17.66
C GLU A 443 13.75 10.61 17.29
N TRP A 444 14.15 11.69 16.66
CA TRP A 444 15.52 11.89 16.20
C TRP A 444 15.92 13.36 16.37
N GLN A 445 16.98 13.62 17.16
CA GLN A 445 17.52 14.96 17.43
C GLN A 445 16.47 15.98 17.95
N GLY A 446 15.41 15.51 18.58
CA GLY A 446 14.31 16.34 19.08
C GLY A 446 13.21 16.61 18.04
N GLU A 447 13.32 16.05 16.86
CA GLU A 447 12.25 16.00 15.87
C GLU A 447 11.49 14.67 16.01
N THR A 448 10.19 14.72 15.81
CA THR A 448 9.29 13.56 15.89
C THR A 448 8.65 13.35 14.53
N SER A 449 8.65 12.10 14.06
CA SER A 449 7.95 11.69 12.83
C SER A 449 6.98 10.58 13.18
N ASP A 450 5.70 10.80 12.90
CA ASP A 450 4.64 9.79 12.99
C ASP A 450 4.36 9.25 11.58
N PHE A 451 4.45 7.93 11.42
CA PHE A 451 4.21 7.27 10.13
C PHE A 451 2.75 6.84 9.94
N GLY A 452 1.87 7.21 10.88
CA GLY A 452 0.46 6.85 10.83
C GLY A 452 0.18 5.41 11.28
N GLU A 453 -1.04 4.96 11.09
CA GLU A 453 -1.47 3.60 11.46
C GLU A 453 -1.05 2.61 10.36
N GLU A 454 -0.24 1.63 10.72
CA GLU A 454 0.29 0.59 9.83
C GLU A 454 0.30 -0.79 10.50
N ILE A 455 0.52 -1.86 9.70
CA ILE A 455 0.76 -3.20 10.23
C ILE A 455 2.21 -3.30 10.67
N LEU A 456 2.44 -3.29 11.97
CA LEU A 456 3.77 -3.32 12.57
C LEU A 456 4.38 -4.73 12.59
N LEU A 457 3.53 -5.76 12.76
CA LEU A 457 3.95 -7.15 12.75
C LEU A 457 2.82 -8.07 12.31
N THR A 458 3.14 -9.09 11.51
CA THR A 458 2.23 -10.17 11.11
C THR A 458 2.77 -11.50 11.61
N ILE A 459 1.92 -12.27 12.29
CA ILE A 459 2.27 -13.60 12.83
C ILE A 459 1.32 -14.63 12.23
N ASN A 460 1.87 -15.69 11.66
CA ASN A 460 1.12 -16.85 11.19
C ASN A 460 0.41 -17.51 12.38
N ALA A 461 -0.91 -17.55 12.33
CA ALA A 461 -1.72 -18.08 13.43
C ALA A 461 -1.64 -19.60 13.57
N ILE A 462 -1.11 -20.34 12.57
CA ILE A 462 -0.98 -21.79 12.59
C ILE A 462 0.25 -22.22 13.40
N ASP A 463 1.41 -21.60 13.13
CA ASP A 463 2.70 -22.07 13.65
C ASP A 463 3.49 -21.00 14.43
N GLY A 464 2.96 -19.76 14.51
CA GLY A 464 3.61 -18.65 15.23
C GLY A 464 4.82 -18.07 14.51
N SER A 465 5.08 -18.42 13.26
CA SER A 465 6.17 -17.80 12.49
C SER A 465 5.84 -16.38 12.15
N MET A 466 6.84 -15.50 12.16
CA MET A 466 6.71 -14.15 11.65
C MET A 466 6.62 -14.18 10.13
N ILE A 467 5.77 -13.33 9.58
CA ILE A 467 5.66 -13.13 8.13
C ILE A 467 6.22 -11.75 7.80
N ASP A 468 7.17 -11.71 6.88
CA ASP A 468 7.66 -10.49 6.28
C ASP A 468 6.82 -10.17 5.04
N ARG A 469 6.07 -9.08 5.09
CA ARG A 469 5.15 -8.69 4.01
C ARG A 469 5.89 -8.22 2.76
N GLU A 470 7.09 -7.67 2.89
CA GLU A 470 7.93 -7.29 1.74
C GLU A 470 8.45 -8.53 1.01
N LEU A 471 8.82 -9.57 1.75
CA LEU A 471 9.25 -10.84 1.19
C LEU A 471 8.07 -11.70 0.71
N GLY A 472 6.86 -11.47 1.25
CA GLY A 472 5.66 -12.21 0.93
C GLY A 472 5.61 -13.64 1.52
N TYR A 473 6.38 -13.90 2.56
CA TYR A 473 6.39 -15.21 3.26
C TYR A 473 6.88 -15.11 4.70
#